data_c79032511792721cca17fd5bb1e324d4
#
_entry.id   c79032511792721cca17fd5bb1e324d4
#
_cell.length_a   1.000
_cell.length_b   1.000
_cell.length_c   1.000
_cell.angle_alpha   90.00
_cell.angle_beta   90.00
_cell.angle_gamma   90.00
#
_symmetry.space_group_name_H-M   'P 1'
#
loop_
_entity.id
_entity.type
_entity.pdbx_description
1 polymer ?
#
loop_
_entity_poly.entity_id
_entity_poly.type
_entity_poly.pdbx_seq_one_letter_code
_entity_poly.pdbx_strand_id
1 'polypeptide(L)'
;FPYTTLFRSYYHAEARGDGNRSNNDDFYTGLESGINLAGWQFRDSSSFRHGSGRGSHWQNNTRYLQRGFADIKSNLTAGDFYSPGDLFDSVRIRGVALASDISMRPNSQQGFSPIVRGVAQTNALVKVVQNGNVIYQENVPPGAFTLDSIQPTGSAGDLWVTVKEADGREQSFSVPFSAVPNMLKQGVSQYSVLAGK
;
A
#
# COMPACT_ATOMS: atom_id res chain seq x y z
N PHE A 1 -7.71 -9.56 19.87
CA PHE A 1 -9.06 -9.91 19.40
C PHE A 1 -9.06 -11.40 19.07
N PRO A 2 -10.07 -12.19 19.52
CA PRO A 2 -10.15 -13.58 19.14
C PRO A 2 -10.29 -13.70 17.63
N TYR A 3 -9.52 -14.59 17.04
CA TYR A 3 -9.51 -14.84 15.59
C TYR A 3 -10.89 -15.36 15.16
N THR A 4 -11.72 -14.45 14.68
CA THR A 4 -13.03 -14.81 14.15
C THR A 4 -12.83 -15.45 12.78
N THR A 5 -13.31 -16.66 12.60
CA THR A 5 -13.38 -17.28 11.28
C THR A 5 -14.32 -16.46 10.43
N LEU A 6 -13.83 -15.86 9.37
CA LEU A 6 -14.62 -15.05 8.45
C LEU A 6 -14.56 -15.70 7.07
N PHE A 7 -15.70 -16.19 6.61
CA PHE A 7 -15.87 -16.63 5.22
C PHE A 7 -16.47 -15.50 4.40
N ARG A 8 -15.88 -15.18 3.26
CA ARG A 8 -16.41 -14.24 2.30
C ARG A 8 -16.27 -14.82 0.89
N SER A 9 -17.36 -14.86 0.14
CA SER A 9 -17.32 -15.13 -1.29
C SER A 9 -17.99 -13.99 -2.05
N TYR A 10 -17.47 -13.70 -3.21
CA TYR A 10 -18.00 -12.73 -4.16
C TYR A 10 -18.04 -13.38 -5.54
N TYR A 11 -19.12 -13.19 -6.28
CA TYR A 11 -19.23 -13.65 -7.66
C TYR A 11 -19.63 -12.48 -8.56
N HIS A 12 -19.06 -12.45 -9.74
CA HIS A 12 -19.42 -11.54 -10.82
C HIS A 12 -19.77 -12.38 -12.03
N ALA A 13 -20.94 -12.13 -12.63
CA ALA A 13 -21.39 -12.83 -13.81
C ALA A 13 -21.74 -11.82 -14.90
N GLU A 14 -21.18 -12.00 -16.08
CA GLU A 14 -21.53 -11.25 -17.29
C GLU A 14 -21.99 -12.23 -18.38
N ALA A 15 -23.13 -11.92 -19.00
CA ALA A 15 -23.58 -12.60 -20.21
C ALA A 15 -23.54 -11.57 -21.34
N ARG A 16 -22.81 -11.87 -22.41
CA ARG A 16 -22.82 -11.10 -23.67
C ARG A 16 -23.44 -11.92 -24.77
N GLY A 17 -24.60 -11.49 -25.27
CA GLY A 17 -25.22 -11.98 -26.49
C GLY A 17 -25.09 -10.91 -27.57
N ASP A 18 -24.69 -11.29 -28.77
CA ASP A 18 -24.77 -10.42 -29.95
C ASP A 18 -26.18 -10.57 -30.55
N GLY A 19 -26.99 -9.51 -30.51
CA GLY A 19 -28.37 -9.48 -30.99
C GLY A 19 -28.54 -9.68 -32.49
N ASN A 20 -27.51 -10.05 -33.23
CA ASN A 20 -27.55 -10.32 -34.66
C ASN A 20 -27.37 -11.81 -34.91
N ARG A 21 -28.45 -12.52 -35.19
CA ARG A 21 -28.66 -13.88 -35.73
C ARG A 21 -27.51 -14.91 -35.85
N SER A 22 -26.34 -14.67 -35.35
CA SER A 22 -25.31 -15.68 -35.15
C SER A 22 -25.30 -16.07 -33.66
N ASN A 23 -25.52 -17.33 -33.41
CA ASN A 23 -25.65 -18.03 -32.13
C ASN A 23 -24.33 -17.94 -31.30
N ASN A 24 -23.87 -16.75 -30.96
CA ASN A 24 -22.60 -16.51 -30.27
C ASN A 24 -22.87 -15.90 -28.89
N ASP A 25 -23.56 -16.69 -28.06
CA ASP A 25 -23.74 -16.30 -26.65
C ASP A 25 -22.51 -16.71 -25.85
N ASP A 26 -21.76 -15.72 -25.39
CA ASP A 26 -20.62 -15.91 -24.49
C ASP A 26 -21.06 -15.61 -23.05
N PHE A 27 -20.88 -16.57 -22.17
CA PHE A 27 -21.14 -16.43 -20.74
C PHE A 27 -19.83 -16.43 -19.97
N TYR A 28 -19.63 -15.44 -19.10
CA TYR A 28 -18.49 -15.32 -18.21
C TYR A 28 -18.94 -15.19 -16.77
N THR A 29 -18.31 -15.96 -15.87
CA THR A 29 -18.51 -15.83 -14.42
C THR A 29 -17.16 -15.80 -13.72
N GLY A 30 -16.91 -14.76 -12.94
CA GLY A 30 -15.79 -14.67 -12.00
C GLY A 30 -16.25 -15.09 -10.60
N LEU A 31 -15.45 -15.87 -9.91
CA LEU A 31 -15.67 -16.29 -8.53
C LEU A 31 -14.44 -15.91 -7.70
N GLU A 32 -14.67 -15.12 -6.68
CA GLU A 32 -13.68 -14.80 -5.65
C GLU A 32 -14.15 -15.32 -4.30
N SER A 33 -13.32 -16.11 -3.64
CA SER A 33 -13.62 -16.64 -2.32
C SER A 33 -12.46 -16.50 -1.36
N GLY A 34 -12.78 -16.34 -0.08
CA GLY A 34 -11.77 -16.17 0.95
C GLY A 34 -12.23 -16.68 2.31
N ILE A 35 -11.29 -17.32 3.01
CA ILE A 35 -11.48 -17.81 4.39
C ILE A 35 -10.34 -17.26 5.23
N ASN A 36 -10.67 -16.71 6.39
CA ASN A 36 -9.70 -16.29 7.39
C ASN A 36 -9.86 -17.19 8.63
N LEU A 37 -8.79 -17.89 9.01
CA LEU A 37 -8.78 -18.80 10.15
C LEU A 37 -7.44 -18.74 10.87
N ALA A 38 -7.43 -18.46 12.15
CA ALA A 38 -6.23 -18.48 13.02
C ALA A 38 -5.04 -17.68 12.47
N GLY A 39 -5.31 -16.51 11.86
CA GLY A 39 -4.29 -15.65 11.25
C GLY A 39 -3.87 -16.05 9.84
N TRP A 40 -4.34 -17.19 9.34
CA TRP A 40 -4.18 -17.57 7.95
C TRP A 40 -5.33 -17.05 7.09
N GLN A 41 -5.00 -16.65 5.90
CA GLN A 41 -5.94 -16.15 4.89
C GLN A 41 -5.82 -17.03 3.65
N PHE A 42 -6.85 -17.79 3.33
CA PHE A 42 -6.98 -18.47 2.05
C PHE A 42 -7.71 -17.56 1.07
N ARG A 43 -7.21 -17.48 -0.15
CA ARG A 43 -7.81 -16.70 -1.25
C ARG A 43 -7.83 -17.55 -2.50
N ASP A 44 -8.96 -17.54 -3.17
CA ASP A 44 -9.17 -18.19 -4.47
C ASP A 44 -9.87 -17.21 -5.42
N SER A 45 -9.32 -17.08 -6.62
CA SER A 45 -9.92 -16.35 -7.72
C SER A 45 -9.96 -17.28 -8.93
N SER A 46 -11.15 -17.55 -9.40
CA SER A 46 -11.41 -18.46 -10.51
C SER A 46 -12.36 -17.82 -11.50
N SER A 47 -12.30 -18.24 -12.75
CA SER A 47 -13.22 -17.79 -13.79
C SER A 47 -13.74 -18.97 -14.60
N PHE A 48 -15.00 -18.87 -14.95
CA PHE A 48 -15.68 -19.80 -15.84
C PHE A 48 -16.09 -19.04 -17.11
N ARG A 49 -15.79 -19.61 -18.25
CA ARG A 49 -16.22 -19.10 -19.56
C ARG A 49 -16.89 -20.21 -20.34
N HIS A 50 -18.05 -19.89 -20.90
CA HIS A 50 -18.77 -20.73 -21.81
C HIS A 50 -19.08 -19.95 -23.09
N GLY A 51 -18.67 -20.46 -24.23
CA GLY A 51 -18.95 -19.85 -25.53
C GLY A 51 -19.63 -20.82 -26.47
N SER A 52 -20.61 -20.31 -27.20
CA SER A 52 -21.32 -21.08 -28.22
C SER A 52 -20.31 -21.53 -29.28
N GLY A 53 -20.11 -22.85 -29.41
CA GLY A 53 -19.16 -23.47 -30.36
C GLY A 53 -17.73 -23.65 -29.84
N ARG A 54 -17.36 -23.13 -28.64
CA ARG A 54 -16.03 -23.26 -28.05
C ARG A 54 -15.96 -24.11 -26.78
N GLY A 55 -17.12 -24.57 -26.29
CA GLY A 55 -17.20 -25.35 -25.06
C GLY A 55 -17.06 -24.52 -23.79
N SER A 56 -17.03 -25.22 -22.65
CA SER A 56 -16.89 -24.61 -21.33
C SER A 56 -15.44 -24.70 -20.85
N HIS A 57 -14.92 -23.63 -20.33
CA HIS A 57 -13.56 -23.56 -19.78
C HIS A 57 -13.57 -22.98 -18.38
N TRP A 58 -13.03 -23.73 -17.42
CA TRP A 58 -12.79 -23.28 -16.06
C TRP A 58 -11.30 -22.95 -15.90
N GLN A 59 -11.00 -21.76 -15.43
CA GLN A 59 -9.64 -21.31 -15.17
C GLN A 59 -9.49 -20.84 -13.74
N ASN A 60 -8.49 -21.35 -13.05
CA ASN A 60 -8.06 -20.81 -11.79
C ASN A 60 -7.02 -19.70 -12.04
N ASN A 61 -7.31 -18.49 -11.60
CA ASN A 61 -6.44 -17.33 -11.79
C ASN A 61 -5.38 -17.28 -10.70
N THR A 62 -5.82 -17.31 -9.43
CA THR A 62 -4.94 -17.33 -8.26
C THR A 62 -5.54 -18.21 -7.18
N ARG A 63 -4.71 -18.92 -6.45
CA ARG A 63 -5.11 -19.69 -5.26
C ARG A 63 -3.94 -19.76 -4.30
N TYR A 64 -4.05 -19.07 -3.19
CA TYR A 64 -2.95 -18.99 -2.25
C TYR A 64 -3.41 -18.93 -0.80
N LEU A 65 -2.50 -19.30 0.06
CA LEU A 65 -2.58 -19.16 1.51
C LEU A 65 -1.59 -18.09 1.94
N GLN A 66 -2.01 -17.16 2.77
CA GLN A 66 -1.19 -16.06 3.25
C GLN A 66 -1.28 -15.93 4.77
N ARG A 67 -0.17 -15.56 5.39
CA ARG A 67 -0.11 -15.20 6.80
C ARG A 67 0.83 -14.04 7.04
N GLY A 68 0.37 -13.05 7.80
CA GLY A 68 1.15 -11.93 8.25
C GLY A 68 1.92 -12.24 9.54
N PHE A 69 3.17 -11.83 9.59
CA PHE A 69 4.05 -11.90 10.76
C PHE A 69 4.41 -10.48 11.19
N ALA A 70 3.72 -9.99 12.22
CA ALA A 70 3.87 -8.62 12.71
C ALA A 70 5.28 -8.30 13.22
N ASP A 71 5.97 -9.29 13.80
CA ASP A 71 7.30 -9.11 14.37
C ASP A 71 8.33 -8.75 13.31
N ILE A 72 8.28 -9.40 12.15
CA ILE A 72 9.18 -9.17 11.03
C ILE A 72 8.57 -8.27 9.94
N LYS A 73 7.36 -7.73 10.17
CA LYS A 73 6.64 -6.88 9.23
C LYS A 73 6.53 -7.47 7.82
N SER A 74 6.17 -8.75 7.73
CA SER A 74 6.22 -9.49 6.47
C SER A 74 5.04 -10.43 6.32
N ASN A 75 4.71 -10.73 5.06
CA ASN A 75 3.72 -11.71 4.67
C ASN A 75 4.38 -12.92 4.05
N LEU A 76 4.01 -14.10 4.54
CA LEU A 76 4.31 -15.38 3.91
C LEU A 76 3.12 -15.75 3.03
N THR A 77 3.37 -16.01 1.76
CA THR A 77 2.38 -16.43 0.78
C THR A 77 2.79 -17.74 0.14
N ALA A 78 1.88 -18.69 0.00
CA ALA A 78 2.14 -19.99 -0.61
C ALA A 78 0.99 -20.39 -1.53
N GLY A 79 1.30 -20.83 -2.74
CA GLY A 79 0.33 -21.26 -3.75
C GLY A 79 0.58 -20.68 -5.13
N ASP A 80 -0.51 -20.43 -5.87
CA ASP A 80 -0.50 -19.73 -7.14
C ASP A 80 -0.89 -18.25 -6.92
N PHE A 81 0.08 -17.36 -7.06
CA PHE A 81 -0.10 -15.92 -6.82
C PHE A 81 0.77 -15.08 -7.76
N TYR A 82 0.55 -13.78 -7.73
CA TYR A 82 1.40 -12.82 -8.44
C TYR A 82 2.44 -12.24 -7.49
N SER A 83 3.69 -12.11 -7.96
CA SER A 83 4.75 -11.45 -7.20
C SER A 83 4.40 -9.97 -6.95
N PRO A 84 4.89 -9.38 -5.84
CA PRO A 84 4.80 -7.92 -5.66
C PRO A 84 5.40 -7.20 -6.86
N GLY A 85 4.69 -6.19 -7.38
CA GLY A 85 5.12 -5.37 -8.52
C GLY A 85 5.87 -4.10 -8.12
N ASP A 86 6.40 -4.02 -6.90
CA ASP A 86 6.98 -2.78 -6.35
C ASP A 86 8.34 -2.43 -6.96
N LEU A 87 9.16 -3.43 -7.27
CA LEU A 87 10.52 -3.27 -7.80
C LEU A 87 10.68 -3.84 -9.21
N PHE A 88 9.93 -4.87 -9.55
CA PHE A 88 9.96 -5.56 -10.83
C PHE A 88 8.53 -5.80 -11.30
N ASP A 89 8.37 -6.08 -12.58
CA ASP A 89 7.07 -6.46 -13.13
C ASP A 89 6.50 -7.67 -12.38
N SER A 90 5.20 -7.61 -12.11
CA SER A 90 4.50 -8.70 -11.45
C SER A 90 4.41 -9.92 -12.34
N VAL A 91 4.92 -11.05 -11.87
CA VAL A 91 4.86 -12.34 -12.56
C VAL A 91 4.05 -13.35 -11.76
N ARG A 92 3.36 -14.24 -12.45
CA ARG A 92 2.64 -15.34 -11.81
C ARG A 92 3.63 -16.42 -11.36
N ILE A 93 3.52 -16.81 -10.11
CA ILE A 93 4.40 -17.79 -9.48
C ILE A 93 3.56 -18.86 -8.80
N ARG A 94 3.95 -20.11 -9.00
CA ARG A 94 3.50 -21.24 -8.20
C ARG A 94 4.61 -21.62 -7.23
N GLY A 95 4.46 -21.25 -5.96
CA GLY A 95 5.53 -21.44 -4.99
C GLY A 95 5.25 -20.79 -3.65
N VAL A 96 6.32 -20.31 -3.03
CA VAL A 96 6.30 -19.63 -1.73
C VAL A 96 7.01 -18.29 -1.85
N ALA A 97 6.46 -17.27 -1.21
CA ALA A 97 7.05 -15.94 -1.11
C ALA A 97 7.05 -15.45 0.33
N LEU A 98 8.14 -14.84 0.75
CA LEU A 98 8.22 -14.03 1.96
C LEU A 98 8.56 -12.61 1.54
N ALA A 99 7.64 -11.68 1.76
CA ALA A 99 7.82 -10.28 1.38
C ALA A 99 7.50 -9.35 2.56
N SER A 100 8.30 -8.30 2.71
CA SER A 100 8.01 -7.25 3.68
C SER A 100 6.73 -6.52 3.30
N ASP A 101 5.93 -6.18 4.31
CA ASP A 101 4.68 -5.45 4.13
C ASP A 101 4.76 -4.11 4.86
N ILE A 102 4.85 -3.04 4.09
CA ILE A 102 4.95 -1.69 4.63
C ILE A 102 3.68 -1.26 5.37
N SER A 103 2.53 -1.84 5.03
CA SER A 103 1.25 -1.55 5.71
C SER A 103 1.23 -2.02 7.17
N MET A 104 2.11 -2.94 7.55
CA MET A 104 2.30 -3.39 8.94
C MET A 104 3.14 -2.43 9.77
N ARG A 105 3.68 -1.37 9.19
CA ARG A 105 4.42 -0.32 9.88
C ARG A 105 3.49 0.82 10.29
N PRO A 106 3.79 1.53 11.37
CA PRO A 106 3.08 2.76 11.70
C PRO A 106 3.14 3.76 10.54
N ASN A 107 2.10 4.57 10.36
CA ASN A 107 2.03 5.56 9.28
C ASN A 107 3.25 6.49 9.25
N SER A 108 3.81 6.82 10.41
CA SER A 108 5.04 7.61 10.52
C SER A 108 6.28 6.94 9.92
N GLN A 109 6.23 5.63 9.66
CA GLN A 109 7.32 4.85 9.04
C GLN A 109 6.99 4.41 7.60
N GLN A 110 5.78 4.69 7.13
CA GLN A 110 5.37 4.41 5.75
C GLN A 110 5.75 5.58 4.85
N GLY A 111 6.34 5.28 3.71
CA GLY A 111 6.73 6.28 2.72
C GLY A 111 7.93 7.13 3.12
N PHE A 112 8.28 8.07 2.26
CA PHE A 112 9.36 9.02 2.48
C PHE A 112 8.86 10.21 3.32
N SER A 113 9.55 10.50 4.43
CA SER A 113 9.31 11.67 5.26
C SER A 113 10.44 12.68 5.05
N PRO A 114 10.16 13.89 4.61
CA PRO A 114 11.18 14.93 4.53
C PRO A 114 11.69 15.30 5.94
N ILE A 115 12.96 15.60 6.03
CA ILE A 115 13.59 16.08 7.26
C ILE A 115 13.67 17.60 7.19
N VAL A 116 12.98 18.27 8.11
CA VAL A 116 13.07 19.73 8.27
C VAL A 116 13.97 20.01 9.45
N ARG A 117 14.98 20.86 9.23
CA ARG A 117 15.90 21.31 10.27
C ARG A 117 15.87 22.82 10.38
N GLY A 118 15.93 23.31 11.60
CA GLY A 118 15.95 24.74 11.88
C GLY A 118 16.51 25.05 13.28
N VAL A 119 16.47 26.32 13.63
CA VAL A 119 16.89 26.83 14.95
C VAL A 119 15.80 27.73 15.49
N ALA A 120 15.35 27.46 16.69
CA ALA A 120 14.47 28.34 17.46
C ALA A 120 15.29 29.13 18.49
N GLN A 121 15.05 30.45 18.61
CA GLN A 121 15.76 31.28 19.58
C GLN A 121 15.10 31.22 20.96
N THR A 122 13.79 31.00 20.99
CA THR A 122 12.97 30.82 22.19
C THR A 122 12.15 29.55 22.06
N ASN A 123 11.23 29.28 22.99
CA ASN A 123 10.19 28.29 22.74
C ASN A 123 9.37 28.74 21.53
N ALA A 124 9.29 27.93 20.51
CA ALA A 124 8.68 28.31 19.27
C ALA A 124 7.66 27.27 18.80
N LEU A 125 6.63 27.74 18.11
CA LEU A 125 5.69 26.90 17.38
C LEU A 125 6.17 26.77 15.93
N VAL A 126 6.55 25.56 15.55
CA VAL A 126 6.91 25.25 14.16
C VAL A 126 5.70 24.70 13.43
N LYS A 127 5.37 25.32 12.31
CA LYS A 127 4.25 24.96 11.45
C LYS A 127 4.76 24.65 10.05
N VAL A 128 4.37 23.52 9.50
CA VAL A 128 4.72 23.12 8.13
C VAL A 128 3.46 23.06 7.28
N VAL A 129 3.51 23.76 6.15
CA VAL A 129 2.40 23.89 5.20
C VAL A 129 2.84 23.33 3.85
N GLN A 130 2.00 22.51 3.23
CA GLN A 130 2.18 22.03 1.86
C GLN A 130 0.88 22.31 1.08
N ASN A 131 1.01 22.90 -0.11
CA ASN A 131 -0.13 23.21 -0.98
C ASN A 131 -1.27 23.98 -0.25
N GLY A 132 -0.89 24.88 0.66
CA GLY A 132 -1.84 25.68 1.43
C GLY A 132 -2.45 24.98 2.67
N ASN A 133 -2.15 23.70 2.88
CA ASN A 133 -2.66 22.93 4.02
C ASN A 133 -1.56 22.74 5.08
N VAL A 134 -1.93 22.89 6.36
CA VAL A 134 -1.05 22.56 7.48
C VAL A 134 -0.93 21.04 7.57
N ILE A 135 0.28 20.52 7.38
CA ILE A 135 0.56 19.08 7.42
C ILE A 135 1.24 18.64 8.72
N TYR A 136 1.88 19.58 9.41
CA TYR A 136 2.57 19.32 10.68
C TYR A 136 2.64 20.56 11.54
N GLN A 137 2.58 20.38 12.86
CA GLN A 137 2.73 21.46 13.83
C GLN A 137 3.27 20.90 15.15
N GLU A 138 4.32 21.53 15.69
CA GLU A 138 4.95 21.11 16.94
C GLU A 138 5.56 22.28 17.69
N ASN A 139 5.55 22.23 19.02
CA ASN A 139 6.29 23.16 19.87
C ASN A 139 7.70 22.64 20.09
N VAL A 140 8.69 23.47 19.79
CA VAL A 140 10.10 23.15 19.95
C VAL A 140 10.75 24.03 21.03
N PRO A 141 11.68 23.47 21.83
CA PRO A 141 12.47 24.27 22.78
C PRO A 141 13.48 25.14 22.02
N PRO A 142 14.09 26.14 22.72
CA PRO A 142 15.19 26.91 22.16
C PRO A 142 16.35 26.00 21.73
N GLY A 143 16.94 26.29 20.57
CA GLY A 143 18.05 25.54 19.99
C GLY A 143 17.74 24.95 18.64
N ALA A 144 18.61 24.06 18.20
CA ALA A 144 18.43 23.34 16.95
C ALA A 144 17.31 22.28 17.07
N PHE A 145 16.41 22.26 16.10
CA PHE A 145 15.36 21.24 16.03
C PHE A 145 15.43 20.44 14.72
N THR A 146 14.92 19.23 14.78
CA THR A 146 14.78 18.34 13.61
C THR A 146 13.41 17.70 13.65
N LEU A 147 12.64 17.89 12.58
CA LEU A 147 11.33 17.28 12.39
C LEU A 147 11.48 16.18 11.31
N ASP A 148 11.23 14.94 11.68
CA ASP A 148 11.42 13.75 10.83
C ASP A 148 10.14 12.94 10.63
N SER A 149 9.04 13.38 11.21
CA SER A 149 7.75 12.69 11.20
C SER A 149 6.69 13.41 10.37
N ILE A 150 7.13 14.28 9.46
CA ILE A 150 6.25 15.02 8.56
C ILE A 150 5.67 14.07 7.53
N GLN A 151 4.34 14.10 7.37
CA GLN A 151 3.63 13.32 6.36
C GLN A 151 3.16 14.24 5.23
N PRO A 152 3.84 14.26 4.08
CA PRO A 152 3.43 15.05 2.94
C PRO A 152 2.08 14.58 2.39
N THR A 153 1.28 15.51 1.90
CA THR A 153 -0.02 15.21 1.25
C THR A 153 0.09 14.93 -0.24
N GLY A 154 1.30 15.07 -0.81
CA GLY A 154 1.56 14.84 -2.21
C GLY A 154 2.99 14.39 -2.46
N SER A 155 3.29 13.97 -3.67
CA SER A 155 4.63 13.49 -4.07
C SER A 155 5.62 14.62 -4.41
N ALA A 156 5.14 15.86 -4.55
CA ALA A 156 5.95 17.02 -4.89
C ALA A 156 5.35 18.32 -4.33
N GLY A 157 6.16 19.35 -4.27
CA GLY A 157 5.80 20.68 -3.81
C GLY A 157 6.67 21.14 -2.65
N ASP A 158 6.81 22.46 -2.50
CA ASP A 158 7.61 23.03 -1.43
C ASP A 158 6.88 22.93 -0.08
N LEU A 159 7.65 22.59 0.95
CA LEU A 159 7.19 22.66 2.32
C LEU A 159 7.54 24.06 2.88
N TRP A 160 6.51 24.82 3.18
CA TRP A 160 6.66 26.12 3.83
C TRP A 160 6.70 25.94 5.33
N VAL A 161 7.85 26.22 5.92
CA VAL A 161 8.09 26.09 7.35
C VAL A 161 8.05 27.49 7.99
N THR A 162 7.17 27.67 8.95
CA THR A 162 7.07 28.90 9.73
C THR A 162 7.42 28.58 11.19
N VAL A 163 8.40 29.27 11.72
CA VAL A 163 8.82 29.22 13.12
C VAL A 163 8.30 30.50 13.79
N LYS A 164 7.35 30.35 14.69
CA LYS A 164 6.80 31.45 15.48
C LYS A 164 7.35 31.39 16.89
N GLU A 165 8.17 32.34 17.21
CA GLU A 165 8.83 32.48 18.50
C GLU A 165 7.86 32.96 19.61
N ALA A 166 8.20 32.73 20.88
CA ALA A 166 7.36 33.17 22.01
C ALA A 166 7.20 34.68 22.11
N ASP A 167 8.14 35.44 21.58
CA ASP A 167 8.07 36.91 21.50
C ASP A 167 7.27 37.44 20.30
N GLY A 168 6.69 36.56 19.51
CA GLY A 168 5.85 36.89 18.36
C GLY A 168 6.59 37.06 17.04
N ARG A 169 7.94 36.99 17.02
CA ARG A 169 8.70 36.99 15.76
C ARG A 169 8.40 35.74 14.97
N GLU A 170 8.29 35.89 13.65
CA GLU A 170 8.08 34.78 12.73
C GLU A 170 9.21 34.71 11.72
N GLN A 171 9.75 33.53 11.50
CA GLN A 171 10.69 33.21 10.45
C GLN A 171 10.08 32.17 9.55
N SER A 172 10.19 32.35 8.24
CA SER A 172 9.68 31.38 7.27
C SER A 172 10.76 31.03 6.25
N PHE A 173 10.83 29.75 5.92
CA PHE A 173 11.69 29.23 4.86
C PHE A 173 10.99 28.09 4.12
N SER A 174 11.42 27.83 2.90
CA SER A 174 10.92 26.69 2.13
C SER A 174 11.93 25.55 2.10
N VAL A 175 11.42 24.34 2.15
CA VAL A 175 12.17 23.10 1.94
C VAL A 175 11.61 22.43 0.69
N PRO A 176 12.37 22.38 -0.40
CA PRO A 176 11.91 21.71 -1.62
C PRO A 176 11.70 20.21 -1.32
N PHE A 177 10.56 19.70 -1.75
CA PHE A 177 10.18 18.31 -1.53
C PHE A 177 9.78 17.67 -2.86
N SER A 178 10.41 16.55 -3.15
CA SER A 178 10.03 15.66 -4.25
C SER A 178 10.26 14.21 -3.82
N ALA A 179 9.25 13.40 -3.92
CA ALA A 179 9.32 11.96 -3.65
C ALA A 179 8.94 11.19 -4.91
N VAL A 180 9.71 10.17 -5.22
CA VAL A 180 9.31 9.18 -6.24
C VAL A 180 8.49 8.08 -5.57
N PRO A 181 7.60 7.40 -6.31
CA PRO A 181 6.90 6.22 -5.82
C PRO A 181 7.89 5.21 -5.21
N ASN A 182 7.47 4.56 -4.13
CA ASN A 182 8.26 3.52 -3.43
C ASN A 182 9.56 4.01 -2.75
N MET A 183 9.73 5.31 -2.53
CA MET A 183 10.81 5.78 -1.66
C MET A 183 10.60 5.29 -0.23
N LEU A 184 11.66 4.72 0.34
CA LEU A 184 11.67 4.25 1.72
C LEU A 184 12.26 5.32 2.64
N LYS A 185 11.73 5.39 3.86
CA LYS A 185 12.32 6.20 4.93
C LYS A 185 13.67 5.61 5.33
N GLN A 186 14.60 6.47 5.77
CA GLN A 186 15.89 6.05 6.27
C GLN A 186 15.73 5.01 7.42
N GLY A 187 16.45 3.90 7.33
CA GLY A 187 16.36 2.80 8.29
C GLY A 187 15.23 1.80 8.03
N VAL A 188 14.43 2.00 6.97
CA VAL A 188 13.42 1.03 6.53
C VAL A 188 13.97 0.23 5.37
N SER A 189 13.88 -1.09 5.45
CA SER A 189 14.21 -2.01 4.36
C SER A 189 12.95 -2.67 3.83
N GLN A 190 12.92 -2.88 2.53
CA GLN A 190 11.92 -3.67 1.83
C GLN A 190 12.62 -4.84 1.13
N TYR A 191 12.07 -6.03 1.25
CA TYR A 191 12.61 -7.23 0.65
C TYR A 191 11.50 -8.16 0.20
N SER A 192 11.81 -8.96 -0.80
CA SER A 192 10.96 -10.04 -1.28
C SER A 192 11.84 -11.22 -1.68
N VAL A 193 11.56 -12.37 -1.11
CA VAL A 193 12.23 -13.64 -1.41
C VAL A 193 11.17 -14.58 -1.93
N LEU A 194 11.42 -15.12 -3.13
CA LEU A 194 10.48 -15.98 -3.84
C LEU A 194 11.18 -17.29 -4.23
N ALA A 195 10.47 -18.40 -4.07
CA ALA A 195 10.89 -19.71 -4.52
C ALA A 195 9.70 -20.41 -5.21
N GLY A 196 9.86 -20.77 -6.47
CA GLY A 196 8.78 -21.39 -7.24
C GLY A 196 9.12 -21.49 -8.73
N LYS A 197 8.08 -21.81 -9.51
CA LYS A 197 8.14 -21.90 -10.97
C LYS A 197 6.94 -21.23 -11.60
#